data_a01ac0480c99ffc4a4163195e9999190
#
_entry.id   a01ac0480c99ffc4a4163195e9999190
#
_cell.length_a   1.000
_cell.length_b   1.000
_cell.length_c   1.000
_cell.angle_alpha   90.00
_cell.angle_beta   90.00
_cell.angle_gamma   90.00
#
_symmetry.space_group_name_H-M   'P 1'
#
loop_
_entity.id
_entity.type
_entity.pdbx_description
1 polymer ?
#
loop_
_entity_poly.entity_id
_entity_poly.type
_entity_poly.pdbx_seq_one_letter_code
_entity_poly.pdbx_strand_id
1 'polypeptide(L)'
;MAKIRILISLTTNDNDYQIEQAQSAGQAASKLGVSAEIIYANNDAINQSTQILRAIQAAPQDRPDAIVFEPVGGTALPQVARVAAAAGIGWAVLNRDANYIEDLRKGSEAAIFAISSNHVEIGRIQGRQFAAFLPRGGTVLYIQGPSENSAAKERTLGMQESKPANIQVISLRAQWTEESAQRAVRSWLKLTTSQKITVDVIGAQDDSMAIGARKAFEELPNEADGERWLKLPFTGCDGLPKTGQAWVRSGLLAATIFVPPNAGQAVEMFVQAIQQKKRPPERVFTVATSIPALDAIKPQRVT
;
A
#
# COMPACT_ATOMS: atom_id res chain seq x y z
N MET A 1 15.55 -14.25 -30.25
CA MET A 1 15.66 -14.57 -28.82
C MET A 1 14.29 -15.00 -28.31
N ALA A 2 14.20 -15.94 -27.38
CA ALA A 2 12.94 -16.27 -26.74
C ALA A 2 12.40 -15.05 -26.01
N LYS A 3 11.08 -14.89 -25.98
CA LYS A 3 10.42 -13.76 -25.30
C LYS A 3 10.56 -13.92 -23.79
N ILE A 4 11.10 -12.93 -23.11
CA ILE A 4 11.19 -12.92 -21.64
C ILE A 4 9.80 -13.08 -21.04
N ARG A 5 9.64 -13.97 -20.05
CA ARG A 5 8.38 -14.27 -19.37
C ARG A 5 8.50 -13.93 -17.89
N ILE A 6 7.59 -13.10 -17.42
CA ILE A 6 7.57 -12.64 -16.03
C ILE A 6 6.22 -13.04 -15.41
N LEU A 7 6.28 -13.79 -14.32
CA LEU A 7 5.10 -14.05 -13.49
C LEU A 7 4.94 -12.93 -12.46
N ILE A 8 3.73 -12.40 -12.33
CA ILE A 8 3.39 -11.33 -11.38
C ILE A 8 2.30 -11.85 -10.47
N SER A 9 2.62 -12.10 -9.20
CA SER A 9 1.70 -12.60 -8.19
C SER A 9 1.31 -11.47 -7.23
N LEU A 10 0.05 -11.05 -7.31
CA LEU A 10 -0.53 -9.98 -6.49
C LEU A 10 -1.45 -10.57 -5.42
N THR A 11 -1.75 -9.76 -4.39
CA THR A 11 -2.52 -10.24 -3.23
C THR A 11 -3.98 -10.51 -3.58
N THR A 12 -4.62 -9.62 -4.35
CA THR A 12 -6.03 -9.69 -4.71
C THR A 12 -6.33 -8.83 -5.93
N ASN A 13 -7.50 -8.98 -6.52
CA ASN A 13 -8.00 -8.15 -7.62
C ASN A 13 -9.19 -7.25 -7.21
N ASP A 14 -9.53 -7.20 -5.93
CA ASP A 14 -10.63 -6.42 -5.37
C ASP A 14 -10.19 -5.13 -4.67
N ASN A 15 -8.88 -4.82 -4.72
CA ASN A 15 -8.29 -3.61 -4.16
C ASN A 15 -7.72 -2.73 -5.26
N ASP A 16 -8.03 -1.45 -5.25
CA ASP A 16 -7.63 -0.48 -6.28
C ASP A 16 -6.13 -0.40 -6.48
N TYR A 17 -5.35 -0.44 -5.40
CA TYR A 17 -3.89 -0.42 -5.49
C TYR A 17 -3.33 -1.66 -6.21
N GLN A 18 -3.89 -2.84 -5.94
CA GLN A 18 -3.50 -4.07 -6.61
C GLN A 18 -3.89 -4.08 -8.09
N ILE A 19 -5.03 -3.47 -8.45
CA ILE A 19 -5.43 -3.27 -9.84
C ILE A 19 -4.42 -2.37 -10.58
N GLU A 20 -4.01 -1.26 -9.96
CA GLU A 20 -3.00 -0.37 -10.56
C GLU A 20 -1.60 -1.02 -10.61
N GLN A 21 -1.23 -1.87 -9.66
CA GLN A 21 -0.03 -2.71 -9.74
C GLN A 21 -0.07 -3.61 -11.00
N ALA A 22 -1.19 -4.30 -11.21
CA ALA A 22 -1.39 -5.15 -12.38
C ALA A 22 -1.31 -4.36 -13.69
N GLN A 23 -1.98 -3.21 -13.76
CA GLN A 23 -1.95 -2.33 -14.94
C GLN A 23 -0.54 -1.80 -15.21
N SER A 24 0.17 -1.34 -14.19
CA SER A 24 1.55 -0.86 -14.30
C SER A 24 2.47 -1.94 -14.84
N ALA A 25 2.37 -3.17 -14.33
CA ALA A 25 3.14 -4.30 -14.81
C ALA A 25 2.83 -4.67 -16.27
N GLY A 26 1.55 -4.73 -16.63
CA GLY A 26 1.10 -5.01 -17.99
C GLY A 26 1.56 -3.96 -19.01
N GLN A 27 1.48 -2.67 -18.63
CA GLN A 27 1.97 -1.57 -19.46
C GLN A 27 3.49 -1.64 -19.68
N ALA A 28 4.27 -1.90 -18.63
CA ALA A 28 5.71 -2.06 -18.72
C ALA A 28 6.08 -3.27 -19.61
N ALA A 29 5.41 -4.40 -19.43
CA ALA A 29 5.63 -5.59 -20.23
C ALA A 29 5.32 -5.35 -21.70
N SER A 30 4.20 -4.71 -22.02
CA SER A 30 3.81 -4.34 -23.39
C SER A 30 4.84 -3.41 -24.03
N LYS A 31 5.25 -2.36 -23.34
CA LYS A 31 6.26 -1.38 -23.80
C LYS A 31 7.61 -2.04 -24.11
N LEU A 32 7.99 -3.04 -23.31
CA LEU A 32 9.28 -3.73 -23.44
C LEU A 32 9.22 -4.98 -24.33
N GLY A 33 8.04 -5.35 -24.87
CA GLY A 33 7.88 -6.52 -25.72
C GLY A 33 8.05 -7.86 -24.98
N VAL A 34 7.87 -7.91 -23.67
CA VAL A 34 7.98 -9.12 -22.84
C VAL A 34 6.59 -9.70 -22.51
N SER A 35 6.54 -10.93 -22.00
CA SER A 35 5.29 -11.55 -21.55
C SER A 35 5.15 -11.37 -20.06
N ALA A 36 4.00 -10.86 -19.61
CA ALA A 36 3.63 -10.80 -18.21
C ALA A 36 2.37 -11.65 -17.99
N GLU A 37 2.47 -12.62 -17.07
CA GLU A 37 1.34 -13.38 -16.56
C GLU A 37 1.00 -12.84 -15.18
N ILE A 38 -0.23 -12.38 -14.98
CA ILE A 38 -0.69 -11.81 -13.71
C ILE A 38 -1.63 -12.80 -13.04
N ILE A 39 -1.31 -13.18 -11.81
CA ILE A 39 -2.11 -14.07 -10.97
C ILE A 39 -2.43 -13.40 -9.64
N TYR A 40 -3.53 -13.81 -9.03
CA TYR A 40 -4.00 -13.27 -7.75
C TYR A 40 -4.12 -14.38 -6.71
N ALA A 41 -3.64 -14.07 -5.52
CA ALA A 41 -3.63 -15.01 -4.39
C ALA A 41 -4.96 -15.04 -3.61
N ASN A 42 -5.90 -14.12 -3.89
CA ASN A 42 -7.16 -13.95 -3.18
C ASN A 42 -6.97 -13.75 -1.66
N ASN A 43 -5.93 -12.99 -1.28
CA ASN A 43 -5.52 -12.76 0.11
C ASN A 43 -5.19 -14.03 0.90
N ASP A 44 -4.84 -15.13 0.21
CA ASP A 44 -4.44 -16.41 0.81
C ASP A 44 -2.96 -16.69 0.55
N ALA A 45 -2.14 -16.69 1.61
CA ALA A 45 -0.70 -16.92 1.53
C ALA A 45 -0.35 -18.36 1.11
N ILE A 46 -1.18 -19.35 1.44
CA ILE A 46 -0.98 -20.76 1.04
C ILE A 46 -1.26 -20.87 -0.46
N ASN A 47 -2.34 -20.27 -0.93
CA ASN A 47 -2.66 -20.20 -2.36
C ASN A 47 -1.52 -19.51 -3.13
N GLN A 48 -1.02 -18.36 -2.66
CA GLN A 48 0.09 -17.66 -3.28
C GLN A 48 1.34 -18.54 -3.40
N SER A 49 1.75 -19.16 -2.31
CA SER A 49 2.89 -20.07 -2.28
C SER A 49 2.72 -21.23 -3.28
N THR A 50 1.54 -21.85 -3.30
CA THR A 50 1.23 -22.97 -4.18
C THR A 50 1.27 -22.58 -5.65
N GLN A 51 0.67 -21.44 -6.01
CA GLN A 51 0.67 -20.91 -7.37
C GLN A 51 2.10 -20.64 -7.87
N ILE A 52 2.91 -19.97 -7.06
CA ILE A 52 4.30 -19.65 -7.40
C ILE A 52 5.14 -20.92 -7.53
N LEU A 53 5.05 -21.87 -6.59
CA LEU A 53 5.77 -23.14 -6.66
C LEU A 53 5.40 -23.93 -7.90
N ARG A 54 4.14 -23.97 -8.30
CA ARG A 54 3.69 -24.62 -9.54
C ARG A 54 4.37 -24.03 -10.77
N ALA A 55 4.50 -22.69 -10.84
CA ALA A 55 5.18 -22.03 -11.94
C ALA A 55 6.69 -22.34 -11.97
N ILE A 56 7.35 -22.41 -10.79
CA ILE A 56 8.77 -22.78 -10.69
C ILE A 56 9.01 -24.24 -11.11
N GLN A 57 8.07 -25.14 -10.78
CA GLN A 57 8.16 -26.59 -11.06
C GLN A 57 7.67 -26.97 -12.47
N ALA A 58 7.13 -26.02 -13.25
CA ALA A 58 6.71 -26.28 -14.62
C ALA A 58 7.89 -26.80 -15.49
N ALA A 59 7.57 -27.34 -16.68
CA ALA A 59 8.58 -27.76 -17.62
C ALA A 59 9.52 -26.57 -17.98
N PRO A 60 10.82 -26.80 -18.23
CA PRO A 60 11.79 -25.70 -18.43
C PRO A 60 11.34 -24.63 -19.42
N GLN A 61 10.69 -25.06 -20.53
CA GLN A 61 10.16 -24.13 -21.57
C GLN A 61 8.95 -23.30 -21.08
N ASP A 62 8.30 -23.72 -19.98
CA ASP A 62 7.10 -23.08 -19.44
C ASP A 62 7.38 -22.25 -18.18
N ARG A 63 8.60 -22.32 -17.65
CA ARG A 63 9.00 -21.55 -16.48
C ARG A 63 9.08 -20.06 -16.79
N PRO A 64 8.74 -19.17 -15.84
CA PRO A 64 9.06 -17.76 -15.97
C PRO A 64 10.58 -17.53 -15.83
N ASP A 65 11.09 -16.51 -16.50
CA ASP A 65 12.47 -16.03 -16.30
C ASP A 65 12.61 -15.25 -15.01
N ALA A 66 11.52 -14.63 -14.54
CA ALA A 66 11.47 -13.88 -13.30
C ALA A 66 10.08 -13.91 -12.66
N ILE A 67 10.05 -13.75 -11.34
CA ILE A 67 8.83 -13.66 -10.52
C ILE A 67 8.86 -12.34 -9.76
N VAL A 68 7.79 -11.56 -9.93
CA VAL A 68 7.47 -10.37 -9.13
C VAL A 68 6.30 -10.73 -8.24
N PHE A 69 6.38 -10.48 -6.94
CA PHE A 69 5.23 -10.76 -6.08
C PHE A 69 5.09 -9.76 -4.94
N GLU A 70 3.85 -9.46 -4.60
CA GLU A 70 3.51 -8.75 -3.38
C GLU A 70 3.04 -9.77 -2.33
N PRO A 71 3.74 -9.95 -1.19
CA PRO A 71 3.41 -10.99 -0.22
C PRO A 71 2.04 -10.77 0.42
N VAL A 72 1.23 -11.82 0.48
CA VAL A 72 0.04 -11.85 1.31
C VAL A 72 0.45 -11.95 2.77
N GLY A 73 -0.03 -11.02 3.59
CA GLY A 73 0.28 -10.97 5.02
C GLY A 73 1.74 -10.65 5.32
N GLY A 74 2.26 -11.20 6.41
CA GLY A 74 3.62 -10.93 6.89
C GLY A 74 4.70 -11.85 6.31
N THR A 75 4.36 -12.84 5.46
CA THR A 75 5.32 -13.83 4.95
C THR A 75 5.83 -13.47 3.57
N ALA A 76 7.10 -13.18 3.46
CA ALA A 76 7.75 -12.91 2.18
C ALA A 76 8.28 -14.20 1.49
N LEU A 77 7.72 -15.36 1.78
CA LEU A 77 7.97 -16.68 1.17
C LEU A 77 9.45 -17.05 1.02
N PRO A 78 10.29 -17.03 2.08
CA PRO A 78 11.74 -17.25 1.96
C PRO A 78 12.12 -18.60 1.38
N GLN A 79 11.36 -19.67 1.64
CA GLN A 79 11.64 -21.00 1.10
C GLN A 79 11.34 -21.05 -0.41
N VAL A 80 10.24 -20.46 -0.85
CA VAL A 80 9.88 -20.37 -2.28
C VAL A 80 10.93 -19.55 -3.03
N ALA A 81 11.42 -18.46 -2.43
CA ALA A 81 12.50 -17.64 -2.97
C ALA A 81 13.77 -18.44 -3.22
N ARG A 82 14.15 -19.31 -2.27
CA ARG A 82 15.32 -20.21 -2.43
C ARG A 82 15.13 -21.19 -3.59
N VAL A 83 13.93 -21.76 -3.74
CA VAL A 83 13.62 -22.66 -4.85
C VAL A 83 13.68 -21.93 -6.20
N ALA A 84 13.15 -20.72 -6.27
CA ALA A 84 13.22 -19.88 -7.48
C ALA A 84 14.69 -19.56 -7.83
N ALA A 85 15.47 -19.09 -6.87
CA ALA A 85 16.88 -18.76 -7.06
C ALA A 85 17.72 -19.96 -7.50
N ALA A 86 17.49 -21.15 -6.91
CA ALA A 86 18.15 -22.39 -7.31
C ALA A 86 17.79 -22.83 -8.73
N ALA A 87 16.61 -22.49 -9.21
CA ALA A 87 16.19 -22.70 -10.59
C ALA A 87 16.67 -21.61 -11.56
N GLY A 88 17.45 -20.63 -11.10
CA GLY A 88 17.92 -19.49 -11.91
C GLY A 88 16.84 -18.44 -12.23
N ILE A 89 15.69 -18.51 -11.57
CA ILE A 89 14.55 -17.60 -11.80
C ILE A 89 14.76 -16.33 -10.98
N GLY A 90 14.63 -15.16 -11.63
CA GLY A 90 14.67 -13.86 -10.97
C GLY A 90 13.58 -13.71 -9.90
N TRP A 91 13.86 -12.97 -8.81
CA TRP A 91 12.97 -12.84 -7.68
C TRP A 91 12.85 -11.39 -7.20
N ALA A 92 11.67 -10.81 -7.26
CA ALA A 92 11.41 -9.46 -6.76
C ALA A 92 10.24 -9.43 -5.77
N VAL A 93 10.48 -8.82 -4.60
CA VAL A 93 9.48 -8.60 -3.55
C VAL A 93 8.98 -7.16 -3.64
N LEU A 94 7.65 -7.00 -3.67
CA LEU A 94 7.01 -5.68 -3.67
C LEU A 94 6.47 -5.31 -2.28
N ASN A 95 6.60 -4.04 -1.93
CA ASN A 95 5.91 -3.38 -0.80
C ASN A 95 6.08 -4.04 0.57
N ARG A 96 7.06 -4.89 0.74
CA ARG A 96 7.40 -5.52 2.02
C ARG A 96 8.90 -5.59 2.21
N ASP A 97 9.33 -5.58 3.45
CA ASP A 97 10.70 -5.94 3.77
C ASP A 97 10.89 -7.47 3.68
N ALA A 98 12.01 -7.86 3.08
CA ALA A 98 12.42 -9.25 2.95
C ALA A 98 13.89 -9.36 3.35
N ASN A 99 14.11 -9.64 4.61
CA ASN A 99 15.44 -9.71 5.22
C ASN A 99 16.38 -10.77 4.60
N TYR A 100 15.82 -11.77 3.92
CA TYR A 100 16.57 -12.83 3.24
C TYR A 100 17.16 -12.41 1.88
N ILE A 101 16.82 -11.25 1.33
CA ILE A 101 17.24 -10.81 -0.01
C ILE A 101 18.77 -10.77 -0.12
N GLU A 102 19.44 -10.19 0.86
CA GLU A 102 20.90 -10.09 0.87
C GLU A 102 21.57 -11.47 0.78
N ASP A 103 21.14 -12.42 1.62
CA ASP A 103 21.72 -13.76 1.66
C ASP A 103 21.38 -14.56 0.40
N LEU A 104 20.17 -14.41 -0.13
CA LEU A 104 19.77 -15.07 -1.36
C LEU A 104 20.60 -14.58 -2.56
N ARG A 105 20.95 -13.29 -2.58
CA ARG A 105 21.82 -12.69 -3.60
C ARG A 105 23.26 -13.23 -3.56
N LYS A 106 23.79 -13.52 -2.37
CA LYS A 106 25.15 -14.09 -2.22
C LYS A 106 25.26 -15.49 -2.83
N GLY A 107 24.18 -16.25 -2.78
CA GLY A 107 24.12 -17.64 -3.26
C GLY A 107 23.57 -17.84 -4.67
N SER A 108 23.26 -16.78 -5.43
CA SER A 108 22.63 -16.92 -6.74
C SER A 108 23.08 -15.84 -7.72
N GLU A 109 23.19 -16.21 -9.00
CA GLU A 109 23.44 -15.28 -10.12
C GLU A 109 22.13 -14.65 -10.65
N ALA A 110 20.97 -15.15 -10.24
CA ALA A 110 19.69 -14.61 -10.65
C ALA A 110 19.53 -13.14 -10.18
N ALA A 111 18.73 -12.36 -10.91
CA ALA A 111 18.36 -11.03 -10.49
C ALA A 111 17.40 -11.11 -9.30
N ILE A 112 17.83 -10.66 -8.13
CA ILE A 112 17.09 -10.74 -6.87
C ILE A 112 17.08 -9.35 -6.24
N PHE A 113 15.91 -8.82 -5.89
CA PHE A 113 15.79 -7.49 -5.28
C PHE A 113 14.44 -7.29 -4.57
N ALA A 114 14.36 -6.23 -3.79
CA ALA A 114 13.11 -5.73 -3.24
C ALA A 114 12.84 -4.32 -3.77
N ILE A 115 11.59 -4.03 -4.08
CA ILE A 115 11.13 -2.69 -4.41
C ILE A 115 9.90 -2.36 -3.58
N SER A 116 9.97 -1.30 -2.81
CA SER A 116 8.93 -0.93 -1.86
C SER A 116 8.73 0.57 -1.84
N SER A 117 7.58 1.00 -1.36
CA SER A 117 7.41 2.36 -0.89
C SER A 117 8.05 2.50 0.50
N ASN A 118 8.62 3.67 0.79
CA ASN A 118 9.10 3.96 2.13
C ASN A 118 7.91 4.23 3.06
N HIS A 119 7.40 3.19 3.70
CA HIS A 119 6.20 3.29 4.53
C HIS A 119 6.40 4.18 5.77
N VAL A 120 7.61 4.27 6.32
CA VAL A 120 7.91 5.23 7.40
C VAL A 120 7.78 6.66 6.88
N GLU A 121 8.31 6.96 5.69
CA GLU A 121 8.17 8.30 5.10
C GLU A 121 6.73 8.62 4.71
N ILE A 122 5.96 7.65 4.22
CA ILE A 122 4.50 7.80 4.01
C ILE A 122 3.83 8.22 5.32
N GLY A 123 4.14 7.54 6.42
CA GLY A 123 3.65 7.92 7.74
C GLY A 123 4.06 9.32 8.15
N ARG A 124 5.34 9.71 7.89
CA ARG A 124 5.80 11.08 8.17
C ARG A 124 5.06 12.14 7.35
N ILE A 125 4.78 11.86 6.08
CA ILE A 125 3.94 12.75 5.26
C ILE A 125 2.56 12.89 5.90
N GLN A 126 1.96 11.80 6.34
CA GLN A 126 0.64 11.82 6.98
C GLN A 126 0.65 12.63 8.29
N GLY A 127 1.67 12.46 9.14
CA GLY A 127 1.83 13.29 10.36
C GLY A 127 2.00 14.78 10.05
N ARG A 128 2.71 15.12 8.96
CA ARG A 128 2.83 16.51 8.47
C ARG A 128 1.51 17.04 7.90
N GLN A 129 0.70 16.21 7.24
CA GLN A 129 -0.66 16.58 6.82
C GLN A 129 -1.52 16.92 8.05
N PHE A 130 -1.47 16.11 9.11
CA PHE A 130 -2.20 16.40 10.35
C PHE A 130 -1.72 17.70 10.98
N ALA A 131 -0.42 17.97 11.01
CA ALA A 131 0.15 19.24 11.50
C ALA A 131 -0.37 20.45 10.67
N ALA A 132 -0.48 20.30 9.35
CA ALA A 132 -0.98 21.36 8.49
C ALA A 132 -2.49 21.63 8.70
N PHE A 133 -3.30 20.59 8.91
CA PHE A 133 -4.72 20.75 9.26
C PHE A 133 -4.92 21.32 10.67
N LEU A 134 -4.07 20.97 11.63
CA LEU A 134 -4.22 21.25 13.05
C LEU A 134 -3.02 22.04 13.61
N PRO A 135 -2.74 23.26 13.12
CA PRO A 135 -1.56 24.02 13.55
C PRO A 135 -1.59 24.43 15.03
N ARG A 136 -2.77 24.40 15.67
CA ARG A 136 -2.94 24.68 17.10
C ARG A 136 -3.09 23.42 17.96
N GLY A 137 -2.93 22.23 17.35
CA GLY A 137 -3.23 20.95 17.97
C GLY A 137 -4.68 20.52 17.75
N GLY A 138 -5.03 19.34 18.26
CA GLY A 138 -6.35 18.73 18.12
C GLY A 138 -6.30 17.23 18.16
N THR A 139 -7.38 16.57 17.75
CA THR A 139 -7.52 15.12 17.81
C THR A 139 -7.77 14.53 16.43
N VAL A 140 -7.00 13.50 16.09
CA VAL A 140 -7.16 12.71 14.87
C VAL A 140 -7.77 11.36 15.21
N LEU A 141 -8.87 11.00 14.55
CA LEU A 141 -9.33 9.61 14.49
C LEU A 141 -8.58 8.91 13.37
N TYR A 142 -7.70 7.97 13.72
CA TYR A 142 -6.75 7.36 12.80
C TYR A 142 -7.07 5.89 12.55
N ILE A 143 -7.46 5.57 11.30
CA ILE A 143 -7.82 4.22 10.87
C ILE A 143 -6.59 3.56 10.29
N GLN A 144 -6.07 2.57 11.01
CA GLN A 144 -4.87 1.81 10.70
C GLN A 144 -5.23 0.53 9.95
N GLY A 145 -4.29 0.04 9.12
CA GLY A 145 -4.33 -1.30 8.57
C GLY A 145 -4.13 -2.40 9.63
N PRO A 146 -4.04 -3.67 9.21
CA PRO A 146 -3.89 -4.83 10.10
C PRO A 146 -2.63 -4.73 10.98
N SER A 147 -2.75 -5.19 12.23
CA SER A 147 -1.66 -5.09 13.22
C SER A 147 -0.41 -5.92 12.90
N GLU A 148 -0.56 -7.00 12.16
CA GLU A 148 0.52 -7.88 11.73
C GLU A 148 1.25 -7.35 10.49
N ASN A 149 0.65 -6.41 9.75
CA ASN A 149 1.19 -5.88 8.51
C ASN A 149 2.32 -4.86 8.77
N SER A 150 3.50 -5.08 8.17
CA SER A 150 4.66 -4.21 8.35
C SER A 150 4.40 -2.79 7.83
N ALA A 151 3.74 -2.64 6.68
CA ALA A 151 3.41 -1.32 6.12
C ALA A 151 2.52 -0.50 7.08
N ALA A 152 1.54 -1.14 7.73
CA ALA A 152 0.68 -0.47 8.71
C ALA A 152 1.47 -0.01 9.95
N LYS A 153 2.40 -0.86 10.43
CA LYS A 153 3.29 -0.52 11.55
C LYS A 153 4.21 0.64 11.22
N GLU A 154 4.86 0.58 10.06
CA GLU A 154 5.81 1.60 9.60
C GLU A 154 5.12 2.94 9.31
N ARG A 155 3.94 2.94 8.67
CA ARG A 155 3.11 4.16 8.50
C ARG A 155 2.73 4.75 9.86
N THR A 156 2.37 3.91 10.83
CA THR A 156 2.07 4.38 12.20
C THR A 156 3.29 5.00 12.87
N LEU A 157 4.46 4.34 12.77
CA LEU A 157 5.71 4.84 13.32
C LEU A 157 6.05 6.22 12.75
N GLY A 158 6.10 6.35 11.43
CA GLY A 158 6.41 7.61 10.77
C GLY A 158 5.42 8.74 11.10
N MET A 159 4.13 8.43 11.21
CA MET A 159 3.11 9.39 11.63
C MET A 159 3.37 9.88 13.06
N GLN A 160 3.67 8.97 13.98
CA GLN A 160 3.96 9.34 15.37
C GLN A 160 5.25 10.16 15.51
N GLU A 161 6.27 9.87 14.70
CA GLU A 161 7.54 10.63 14.70
C GLU A 161 7.38 12.06 14.19
N SER A 162 6.43 12.31 13.29
CA SER A 162 6.33 13.59 12.58
C SER A 162 5.16 14.47 13.02
N LYS A 163 4.14 13.90 13.68
CA LYS A 163 3.06 14.71 14.22
C LYS A 163 3.53 15.56 15.40
N PRO A 164 3.06 16.80 15.57
CA PRO A 164 3.30 17.58 16.76
C PRO A 164 2.76 16.91 18.06
N ALA A 165 3.41 17.18 19.17
CA ALA A 165 3.05 16.61 20.47
C ALA A 165 1.62 17.01 20.94
N ASN A 166 1.13 18.17 20.53
CA ASN A 166 -0.20 18.69 20.82
C ASN A 166 -1.32 18.08 19.96
N ILE A 167 -1.00 17.15 19.07
CA ILE A 167 -1.99 16.37 18.31
C ILE A 167 -2.18 15.01 18.98
N GLN A 168 -3.41 14.76 19.44
CA GLN A 168 -3.83 13.48 20.00
C GLN A 168 -4.28 12.54 18.89
N VAL A 169 -4.10 11.22 19.07
CA VAL A 169 -4.48 10.22 18.08
C VAL A 169 -5.30 9.13 18.74
N ILE A 170 -6.51 8.92 18.25
CA ILE A 170 -7.36 7.78 18.58
C ILE A 170 -7.26 6.78 17.43
N SER A 171 -6.75 5.59 17.72
CA SER A 171 -6.50 4.59 16.68
C SER A 171 -7.61 3.56 16.62
N LEU A 172 -8.11 3.30 15.41
CA LEU A 172 -8.97 2.17 15.06
C LEU A 172 -8.21 1.25 14.12
N ARG A 173 -8.57 -0.04 14.09
CA ARG A 173 -7.97 -1.01 13.17
C ARG A 173 -8.96 -1.52 12.14
N ALA A 174 -8.51 -1.64 10.90
CA ALA A 174 -9.25 -2.18 9.78
C ALA A 174 -8.36 -3.10 8.93
N GLN A 175 -8.87 -3.59 7.79
CA GLN A 175 -8.26 -4.63 6.96
C GLN A 175 -8.03 -4.16 5.50
N TRP A 176 -7.60 -2.91 5.30
CA TRP A 176 -7.36 -2.32 3.98
C TRP A 176 -8.59 -2.28 3.06
N THR A 177 -9.79 -2.33 3.60
CA THR A 177 -11.02 -2.27 2.83
C THR A 177 -11.99 -1.23 3.40
N GLU A 178 -12.79 -0.66 2.52
CA GLU A 178 -13.85 0.28 2.85
C GLU A 178 -14.80 -0.31 3.92
N GLU A 179 -15.30 -1.53 3.68
CA GLU A 179 -16.23 -2.20 4.59
C GLU A 179 -15.64 -2.43 6.00
N SER A 180 -14.36 -2.82 6.08
CA SER A 180 -13.73 -3.05 7.37
C SER A 180 -13.57 -1.75 8.18
N ALA A 181 -13.24 -0.64 7.53
CA ALA A 181 -13.15 0.66 8.15
C ALA A 181 -14.52 1.17 8.59
N GLN A 182 -15.55 1.01 7.74
CA GLN A 182 -16.93 1.34 8.08
C GLN A 182 -17.40 0.59 9.34
N ARG A 183 -17.14 -0.72 9.42
CA ARG A 183 -17.46 -1.51 10.63
C ARG A 183 -16.69 -1.04 11.87
N ALA A 184 -15.42 -0.73 11.74
CA ALA A 184 -14.59 -0.25 12.84
C ALA A 184 -15.10 1.09 13.39
N VAL A 185 -15.43 2.03 12.54
CA VAL A 185 -15.98 3.35 12.92
C VAL A 185 -17.36 3.19 13.54
N ARG A 186 -18.26 2.40 12.95
CA ARG A 186 -19.58 2.10 13.54
C ARG A 186 -19.49 1.49 14.95
N SER A 187 -18.53 0.60 15.15
CA SER A 187 -18.31 -0.02 16.46
C SER A 187 -17.77 1.01 17.45
N TRP A 188 -16.86 1.87 17.05
CA TRP A 188 -16.33 2.95 17.88
C TRP A 188 -17.41 3.97 18.25
N LEU A 189 -18.30 4.35 17.33
CA LEU A 189 -19.40 5.28 17.60
C LEU A 189 -20.39 4.80 18.69
N LYS A 190 -20.48 3.49 18.91
CA LYS A 190 -21.32 2.90 19.97
C LYS A 190 -20.71 3.03 21.38
N LEU A 191 -19.44 3.40 21.48
CA LEU A 191 -18.76 3.53 22.77
C LEU A 191 -19.16 4.85 23.44
N THR A 192 -19.44 4.81 24.74
CA THR A 192 -19.74 6.03 25.52
C THR A 192 -18.59 7.05 25.48
N THR A 193 -17.35 6.57 25.36
CA THR A 193 -16.16 7.41 25.24
C THR A 193 -16.13 8.21 23.95
N SER A 194 -16.63 7.67 22.83
CA SER A 194 -16.65 8.36 21.54
C SER A 194 -17.55 9.60 21.55
N GLN A 195 -18.60 9.58 22.34
CA GLN A 195 -19.56 10.69 22.47
C GLN A 195 -18.98 11.91 23.20
N LYS A 196 -17.92 11.71 24.01
CA LYS A 196 -17.28 12.74 24.84
C LYS A 196 -16.02 13.33 24.21
N ILE A 197 -15.57 12.77 23.07
CA ILE A 197 -14.32 13.17 22.44
C ILE A 197 -14.63 14.07 21.23
N THR A 198 -13.95 15.20 21.19
CA THR A 198 -13.92 16.03 19.98
C THR A 198 -12.85 15.48 19.04
N VAL A 199 -13.24 15.19 17.81
CA VAL A 199 -12.33 14.80 16.71
C VAL A 199 -12.31 15.94 15.70
N ASP A 200 -11.13 16.26 15.21
CA ASP A 200 -10.89 17.38 14.30
C ASP A 200 -10.50 16.93 12.89
N VAL A 201 -9.89 15.76 12.75
CA VAL A 201 -9.47 15.16 11.47
C VAL A 201 -9.73 13.66 11.49
N ILE A 202 -10.16 13.11 10.37
CA ILE A 202 -10.24 11.67 10.12
C ILE A 202 -9.07 11.28 9.22
N GLY A 203 -8.14 10.47 9.73
CA GLY A 203 -7.01 9.96 8.97
C GLY A 203 -7.13 8.46 8.74
N ALA A 204 -6.77 7.98 7.55
CA ALA A 204 -6.71 6.56 7.26
C ALA A 204 -5.41 6.19 6.54
N GLN A 205 -4.97 4.97 6.72
CA GLN A 205 -3.73 4.48 6.09
C GLN A 205 -3.91 4.05 4.63
N ASP A 206 -5.14 4.01 4.11
CA ASP A 206 -5.45 4.00 2.68
C ASP A 206 -6.69 4.84 2.36
N ASP A 207 -6.93 5.10 1.08
CA ASP A 207 -8.04 5.93 0.62
C ASP A 207 -9.38 5.22 0.79
N SER A 208 -9.44 3.90 0.55
CA SER A 208 -10.68 3.13 0.68
C SER A 208 -11.16 3.09 2.12
N MET A 209 -10.23 2.96 3.10
CA MET A 209 -10.61 3.05 4.53
C MET A 209 -11.09 4.44 4.92
N ALA A 210 -10.57 5.52 4.32
CA ALA A 210 -11.07 6.86 4.56
C ALA A 210 -12.53 7.02 4.06
N ILE A 211 -12.85 6.46 2.91
CA ILE A 211 -14.23 6.42 2.38
C ILE A 211 -15.13 5.54 3.25
N GLY A 212 -14.63 4.40 3.70
CA GLY A 212 -15.38 3.54 4.63
C GLY A 212 -15.74 4.23 5.96
N ALA A 213 -14.79 5.02 6.49
CA ALA A 213 -15.08 5.87 7.65
C ALA A 213 -16.16 6.90 7.35
N ARG A 214 -16.09 7.55 6.19
CA ARG A 214 -17.09 8.53 5.75
C ARG A 214 -18.49 7.91 5.67
N LYS A 215 -18.63 6.74 5.04
CA LYS A 215 -19.89 5.98 4.96
C LYS A 215 -20.48 5.64 6.33
N ALA A 216 -19.64 5.32 7.32
CA ALA A 216 -20.13 5.06 8.68
C ALA A 216 -20.83 6.29 9.29
N PHE A 217 -20.37 7.50 8.97
CA PHE A 217 -21.00 8.73 9.43
C PHE A 217 -22.23 9.12 8.62
N GLU A 218 -22.25 8.84 7.30
CA GLU A 218 -23.40 9.05 6.41
C GLU A 218 -24.63 8.23 6.84
N GLU A 219 -24.41 7.08 7.46
CA GLU A 219 -25.45 6.15 7.89
C GLU A 219 -25.92 6.37 9.36
N LEU A 220 -25.50 7.46 9.99
CA LEU A 220 -26.00 7.78 11.32
C LEU A 220 -27.49 8.11 11.27
N PRO A 221 -28.29 7.58 12.23
CA PRO A 221 -29.74 7.81 12.24
C PRO A 221 -30.14 9.28 12.41
N ASN A 222 -29.31 10.05 13.09
CA ASN A 222 -29.48 11.50 13.26
C ASN A 222 -28.63 12.22 12.20
N GLU A 223 -29.27 12.85 11.25
CA GLU A 223 -28.65 13.59 10.15
C GLU A 223 -27.69 14.70 10.64
N ALA A 224 -28.08 15.44 11.69
CA ALA A 224 -27.25 16.49 12.27
C ALA A 224 -25.93 15.95 12.87
N ASP A 225 -25.97 14.75 13.47
CA ASP A 225 -24.77 14.10 13.96
C ASP A 225 -23.88 13.63 12.80
N GLY A 226 -24.47 13.07 11.74
CA GLY A 226 -23.78 12.70 10.52
C GLY A 226 -23.09 13.91 9.86
N GLU A 227 -23.82 14.99 9.64
CA GLU A 227 -23.28 16.22 9.06
C GLU A 227 -22.09 16.81 9.83
N ARG A 228 -22.11 16.75 11.17
CA ARG A 228 -20.98 17.21 11.99
C ARG A 228 -19.68 16.47 11.63
N TRP A 229 -19.75 15.15 11.49
CA TRP A 229 -18.60 14.33 11.14
C TRP A 229 -18.16 14.53 9.68
N LEU A 230 -19.12 14.67 8.76
CA LEU A 230 -18.86 14.83 7.34
C LEU A 230 -18.23 16.17 6.97
N LYS A 231 -18.30 17.17 7.86
CA LYS A 231 -17.62 18.47 7.72
C LYS A 231 -16.14 18.42 8.10
N LEU A 232 -15.70 17.35 8.78
CA LEU A 232 -14.29 17.18 9.12
C LEU A 232 -13.44 16.86 7.87
N PRO A 233 -12.16 17.23 7.84
CA PRO A 233 -11.25 16.79 6.80
C PRO A 233 -10.98 15.28 6.93
N PHE A 234 -11.13 14.57 5.83
CA PHE A 234 -10.77 13.17 5.67
C PHE A 234 -9.45 13.07 4.90
N THR A 235 -8.51 12.26 5.39
CA THR A 235 -7.25 12.03 4.69
C THR A 235 -7.04 10.55 4.47
N GLY A 236 -6.48 10.20 3.30
CA GLY A 236 -6.17 8.83 2.92
C GLY A 236 -4.71 8.64 2.52
N CYS A 237 -4.46 7.53 1.87
CA CYS A 237 -3.18 7.16 1.27
C CYS A 237 -3.47 6.22 0.09
N ASP A 238 -2.53 6.08 -0.81
CA ASP A 238 -2.43 5.45 -2.11
C ASP A 238 -2.58 6.47 -3.25
N GLY A 239 -3.48 7.44 -3.15
CA GLY A 239 -3.56 8.61 -4.02
C GLY A 239 -3.66 8.26 -5.51
N LEU A 240 -4.36 7.17 -5.84
CA LEU A 240 -4.49 6.72 -7.22
C LEU A 240 -5.33 7.68 -8.05
N PRO A 241 -5.07 7.82 -9.37
CA PRO A 241 -5.72 8.83 -10.20
C PRO A 241 -7.25 8.76 -10.23
N LYS A 242 -7.81 7.55 -10.26
CA LYS A 242 -9.25 7.30 -10.39
C LYS A 242 -10.00 7.32 -9.06
N THR A 243 -9.30 7.15 -7.95
CA THR A 243 -9.86 7.09 -6.59
C THR A 243 -9.31 8.21 -5.73
N GLY A 244 -8.25 8.06 -4.98
CA GLY A 244 -7.76 9.05 -4.02
C GLY A 244 -7.63 10.47 -4.58
N GLN A 245 -7.00 10.65 -5.75
CA GLN A 245 -6.89 11.95 -6.39
C GLN A 245 -8.25 12.49 -6.86
N ALA A 246 -9.11 11.62 -7.41
CA ALA A 246 -10.46 12.02 -7.80
C ALA A 246 -11.29 12.44 -6.59
N TRP A 247 -11.14 11.72 -5.47
CA TRP A 247 -11.85 12.04 -4.22
C TRP A 247 -11.34 13.34 -3.57
N VAL A 248 -10.05 13.67 -3.71
CA VAL A 248 -9.53 14.99 -3.31
C VAL A 248 -10.12 16.08 -4.21
N ARG A 249 -10.16 15.88 -5.53
CA ARG A 249 -10.76 16.86 -6.45
C ARG A 249 -12.26 17.10 -6.21
N SER A 250 -13.00 16.06 -5.82
CA SER A 250 -14.43 16.16 -5.50
C SER A 250 -14.73 16.65 -4.08
N GLY A 251 -13.72 16.78 -3.22
CA GLY A 251 -13.87 17.18 -1.82
C GLY A 251 -14.35 16.07 -0.87
N LEU A 252 -14.40 14.81 -1.33
CA LEU A 252 -14.65 13.65 -0.45
C LEU A 252 -13.46 13.40 0.49
N LEU A 253 -12.22 13.61 0.02
CA LEU A 253 -11.03 13.68 0.83
C LEU A 253 -10.46 15.10 0.82
N ALA A 254 -9.92 15.52 1.94
CA ALA A 254 -9.17 16.79 2.05
C ALA A 254 -7.70 16.62 1.60
N ALA A 255 -7.15 15.42 1.76
CA ALA A 255 -5.82 15.07 1.29
C ALA A 255 -5.67 13.56 1.11
N THR A 256 -4.72 13.19 0.26
CA THR A 256 -4.22 11.81 0.15
C THR A 256 -2.70 11.83 -0.01
N ILE A 257 -2.07 10.66 -0.02
CA ILE A 257 -0.64 10.51 -0.31
C ILE A 257 -0.53 9.60 -1.53
N PHE A 258 0.00 10.12 -2.63
CA PHE A 258 0.26 9.29 -3.81
C PHE A 258 1.41 8.33 -3.53
N VAL A 259 1.13 7.05 -3.65
CA VAL A 259 2.08 5.94 -3.55
C VAL A 259 2.19 5.29 -4.93
N PRO A 260 3.29 5.51 -5.67
CA PRO A 260 3.42 4.96 -7.02
C PRO A 260 3.36 3.44 -7.03
N PRO A 261 2.55 2.81 -7.93
CA PRO A 261 2.63 1.38 -8.19
C PRO A 261 4.03 1.00 -8.68
N ASN A 262 4.61 -0.05 -8.12
CA ASN A 262 6.02 -0.40 -8.37
C ASN A 262 6.23 -1.71 -9.14
N ALA A 263 5.16 -2.45 -9.46
CA ALA A 263 5.26 -3.69 -10.24
C ALA A 263 5.79 -3.45 -11.66
N GLY A 264 5.41 -2.35 -12.31
CA GLY A 264 5.95 -1.97 -13.62
C GLY A 264 7.45 -1.70 -13.57
N GLN A 265 7.93 -1.00 -12.55
CA GLN A 265 9.37 -0.75 -12.34
C GLN A 265 10.11 -2.07 -12.08
N ALA A 266 9.53 -3.03 -11.35
CA ALA A 266 10.13 -4.35 -11.17
C ALA A 266 10.27 -5.09 -12.50
N VAL A 267 9.29 -5.03 -13.39
CA VAL A 267 9.36 -5.58 -14.76
C VAL A 267 10.50 -4.93 -15.53
N GLU A 268 10.62 -3.61 -15.53
CA GLU A 268 11.70 -2.87 -16.22
C GLU A 268 13.08 -3.28 -15.68
N MET A 269 13.23 -3.41 -14.36
CA MET A 269 14.47 -3.83 -13.73
C MET A 269 14.86 -5.27 -14.11
N PHE A 270 13.92 -6.20 -14.21
CA PHE A 270 14.20 -7.56 -14.67
C PHE A 270 14.63 -7.60 -16.13
N VAL A 271 13.93 -6.88 -17.00
CA VAL A 271 14.29 -6.83 -18.43
C VAL A 271 15.70 -6.26 -18.62
N GLN A 272 16.03 -5.18 -17.90
CA GLN A 272 17.38 -4.61 -17.92
C GLN A 272 18.43 -5.61 -17.40
N ALA A 273 18.14 -6.27 -16.27
CA ALA A 273 19.05 -7.24 -15.69
C ALA A 273 19.35 -8.42 -16.62
N ILE A 274 18.31 -8.98 -17.26
CA ILE A 274 18.43 -10.11 -18.17
C ILE A 274 19.16 -9.71 -19.47
N GLN A 275 18.78 -8.57 -20.07
CA GLN A 275 19.36 -8.12 -21.34
C GLN A 275 20.79 -7.62 -21.21
N GLN A 276 21.09 -6.88 -20.13
CA GLN A 276 22.40 -6.26 -19.91
C GLN A 276 23.33 -7.11 -19.05
N LYS A 277 22.87 -8.24 -18.51
CA LYS A 277 23.58 -9.08 -17.54
C LYS A 277 24.11 -8.28 -16.35
N LYS A 278 23.34 -7.29 -15.90
CA LYS A 278 23.70 -6.40 -14.81
C LYS A 278 22.78 -6.62 -13.63
N ARG A 279 23.33 -6.92 -12.47
CA ARG A 279 22.55 -7.06 -11.24
C ARG A 279 21.84 -5.75 -10.88
N PRO A 280 20.53 -5.79 -10.56
CA PRO A 280 19.82 -4.63 -10.07
C PRO A 280 20.29 -4.27 -8.65
N PRO A 281 20.03 -3.03 -8.17
CA PRO A 281 20.15 -2.69 -6.75
C PRO A 281 19.40 -3.69 -5.88
N GLU A 282 19.90 -3.93 -4.67
CA GLU A 282 19.27 -4.88 -3.75
C GLU A 282 17.90 -4.38 -3.30
N ARG A 283 17.80 -3.10 -2.98
CA ARG A 283 16.59 -2.43 -2.53
C ARG A 283 16.38 -1.14 -3.29
N VAL A 284 15.14 -0.90 -3.67
CA VAL A 284 14.68 0.33 -4.33
C VAL A 284 13.46 0.84 -3.60
N PHE A 285 13.40 2.15 -3.38
CA PHE A 285 12.24 2.79 -2.79
C PHE A 285 11.59 3.76 -3.77
N THR A 286 10.28 3.64 -3.93
CA THR A 286 9.48 4.65 -4.64
C THR A 286 9.23 5.85 -3.72
N VAL A 287 9.09 7.03 -4.33
CA VAL A 287 8.88 8.28 -3.60
C VAL A 287 7.39 8.58 -3.54
N ALA A 288 6.85 8.62 -2.33
CA ALA A 288 5.48 9.04 -2.07
C ALA A 288 5.38 10.58 -1.98
N THR A 289 4.23 11.14 -2.36
CA THR A 289 3.99 12.59 -2.34
C THR A 289 2.61 12.94 -1.79
N SER A 290 2.53 14.03 -1.03
CA SER A 290 1.24 14.57 -0.54
C SER A 290 0.42 15.20 -1.66
N ILE A 291 -0.88 14.94 -1.68
CA ILE A 291 -1.86 15.58 -2.55
C ILE A 291 -3.01 16.10 -1.69
N PRO A 292 -3.23 17.42 -1.63
CA PRO A 292 -2.38 18.47 -2.19
C PRO A 292 -0.97 18.50 -1.54
N ALA A 293 -0.06 19.29 -2.11
CA ALA A 293 1.24 19.55 -1.48
C ALA A 293 1.05 20.09 -0.05
N LEU A 294 1.98 19.77 0.85
CA LEU A 294 1.82 20.08 2.29
C LEU A 294 1.59 21.57 2.57
N ASP A 295 2.24 22.45 1.83
CA ASP A 295 2.11 23.91 1.91
C ASP A 295 0.79 24.45 1.34
N ALA A 296 0.10 23.64 0.52
CA ALA A 296 -1.22 23.96 -0.03
C ALA A 296 -2.38 23.47 0.84
N ILE A 297 -2.11 22.71 1.90
CA ILE A 297 -3.15 22.26 2.86
C ILE A 297 -3.63 23.46 3.67
N LYS A 298 -4.95 23.69 3.66
CA LYS A 298 -5.56 24.76 4.45
C LYS A 298 -5.88 24.25 5.86
N PRO A 299 -5.50 25.00 6.90
CA PRO A 299 -5.90 24.68 8.26
C PRO A 299 -7.40 24.53 8.43
N GLN A 300 -7.82 23.60 9.27
CA GLN A 300 -9.21 23.49 9.65
C GLN A 300 -9.65 24.76 10.40
N ARG A 301 -10.75 25.34 9.99
CA ARG A 301 -11.35 26.44 10.74
C ARG A 301 -11.92 25.89 12.03
N VAL A 302 -11.39 26.32 13.17
CA VAL A 302 -11.98 26.07 14.46
C VAL A 302 -13.27 26.91 14.52
N THR A 303 -14.39 26.24 14.49
CA THR A 303 -15.71 26.86 14.78
C THR A 303 -15.90 26.96 16.28
#